data_87c8a5a94a363e07b9f6260a2e810b7e
#
_entry.id   87c8a5a94a363e07b9f6260a2e810b7e
#
_cell.length_a   1.000
_cell.length_b   1.000
_cell.length_c   1.000
_cell.angle_alpha   90.00
_cell.angle_beta   90.00
_cell.angle_gamma   90.00
#
_symmetry.space_group_name_H-M   'P 1'
#
loop_
_entity.id
_entity.type
_entity.pdbx_description
1 polymer ?
#
loop_
_entity_poly.entity_id
_entity_poly.type
_entity_poly.pdbx_seq_one_letter_code
_entity_poly.pdbx_strand_id
1 'polypeptide(L)'
;MKIDLHSRKNILFFLSVVLCMGWLGLRILHPAAAPSAVSKACAKSWADPPVITTFFPEDEPASRSPLLAWTKKLEAVAYEVEFFETFPVNLSDLKISKRHSYATQKIFTNAFNPDLDVLFPEAANKPLYWRVRALDENSHPISRFSSLEPLYTDAEKPKINAPIPLAVYDRENGHNLLYPVYSWVPNAGAMQYEVEVLSQPPENPQGTEPSRYRIFSIIAPFGEQYDPQPRFGSSPYYWRVRALDAKGDPVGVYSAASSILLNPAENWGVGIYGDSISHGGGHLSYGPADWEYSYASYLDFPTVNLSQSGDTSEDMVKRFDQDVLPFHPAYLLILGGSNSLRGGVPAAAVIQDLERIRDKCEKNGIRPIFLTLPPIHPANIKAAFDEDTTEDWALQFSLVNDYIRTQVHIDLAAGMPLHDGLLPTEMGLDGLHPDVPGKMRMAEIINEHWAEAKMAADQAAVGHNFTLDTF
;
A
#
# COMPACT_ATOMS: atom_id res chain seq x y z
N MET A 1 -25.96 18.21 -22.60
CA MET A 1 -25.42 17.34 -21.55
C MET A 1 -23.91 17.54 -21.53
N LYS A 2 -23.41 18.43 -20.66
CA LYS A 2 -21.97 18.69 -20.53
C LYS A 2 -21.40 17.58 -19.65
N ILE A 3 -20.58 16.74 -20.25
CA ILE A 3 -19.85 15.68 -19.55
C ILE A 3 -18.65 16.37 -18.89
N ASP A 4 -18.58 16.28 -17.57
CA ASP A 4 -17.57 16.89 -16.72
C ASP A 4 -16.18 16.35 -17.05
N LEU A 5 -15.25 17.23 -17.47
CA LEU A 5 -13.88 16.87 -17.83
C LEU A 5 -13.04 16.37 -16.63
N HIS A 6 -13.49 16.64 -15.40
CA HIS A 6 -12.81 16.21 -14.18
C HIS A 6 -12.89 14.70 -13.96
N SER A 7 -14.04 14.09 -14.31
CA SER A 7 -14.22 12.63 -14.26
C SER A 7 -13.28 11.87 -15.22
N ARG A 8 -12.87 12.48 -16.32
CA ARG A 8 -11.96 11.84 -17.29
C ARG A 8 -10.49 11.81 -16.83
N LYS A 9 -10.04 12.80 -16.06
CA LYS A 9 -8.66 12.82 -15.55
C LYS A 9 -8.43 11.76 -14.47
N ASN A 10 -9.40 11.59 -13.59
CA ASN A 10 -9.31 10.55 -12.54
C ASN A 10 -9.41 9.13 -13.12
N ILE A 11 -10.19 8.94 -14.20
CA ILE A 11 -10.25 7.67 -14.92
C ILE A 11 -8.95 7.39 -15.68
N LEU A 12 -8.27 8.41 -16.21
CA LEU A 12 -6.98 8.26 -16.88
C LEU A 12 -5.84 7.95 -15.90
N PHE A 13 -5.84 8.54 -14.70
CA PHE A 13 -4.89 8.20 -13.64
C PHE A 13 -5.07 6.74 -13.17
N PHE A 14 -6.31 6.29 -13.00
CA PHE A 14 -6.62 4.90 -12.69
C PHE A 14 -6.22 3.93 -13.82
N LEU A 15 -6.42 4.33 -15.07
CA LEU A 15 -6.02 3.54 -16.24
C LEU A 15 -4.50 3.48 -16.43
N SER A 16 -3.74 4.53 -16.12
CA SER A 16 -2.28 4.50 -16.22
C SER A 16 -1.65 3.62 -15.14
N VAL A 17 -2.13 3.66 -13.91
CA VAL A 17 -1.67 2.74 -12.84
C VAL A 17 -2.00 1.28 -13.18
N VAL A 18 -3.18 1.01 -13.71
CA VAL A 18 -3.59 -0.34 -14.14
C VAL A 18 -2.82 -0.82 -15.37
N LEU A 19 -2.53 0.05 -16.34
CA LEU A 19 -1.75 -0.29 -17.54
C LEU A 19 -0.27 -0.53 -17.22
N CYS A 20 0.34 0.23 -16.32
CA CYS A 20 1.74 -0.01 -15.92
C CYS A 20 1.93 -1.34 -15.18
N MET A 21 0.97 -1.73 -14.30
CA MET A 21 1.05 -3.04 -13.63
C MET A 21 0.78 -4.21 -14.59
N GLY A 22 -0.08 -4.05 -15.59
CA GLY A 22 -0.29 -5.05 -16.64
C GLY A 22 0.92 -5.23 -17.56
N TRP A 23 1.69 -4.17 -17.81
CA TRP A 23 2.90 -4.21 -18.64
C TRP A 23 4.10 -4.83 -17.90
N LEU A 24 4.24 -4.64 -16.57
CA LEU A 24 5.25 -5.34 -15.79
C LEU A 24 5.03 -6.87 -15.79
N GLY A 25 3.79 -7.32 -15.74
CA GLY A 25 3.46 -8.74 -15.82
C GLY A 25 3.86 -9.40 -17.16
N LEU A 26 3.84 -8.66 -18.26
CA LEU A 26 4.22 -9.19 -19.58
C LEU A 26 5.74 -9.14 -19.85
N ARG A 27 6.50 -8.24 -19.21
CA ARG A 27 7.96 -8.18 -19.40
C ARG A 27 8.74 -9.28 -18.69
N ILE A 28 8.16 -9.91 -17.67
CA ILE A 28 8.81 -10.99 -16.90
C ILE A 28 8.89 -12.31 -17.72
N LEU A 29 8.17 -12.40 -18.84
CA LEU A 29 8.14 -13.62 -19.68
C LEU A 29 9.14 -13.64 -20.86
N HIS A 30 9.99 -12.63 -21.02
CA HIS A 30 11.01 -12.63 -22.08
C HIS A 30 12.42 -12.63 -21.47
N PRO A 31 13.29 -13.61 -21.81
CA PRO A 31 14.68 -13.59 -21.35
C PRO A 31 15.44 -12.50 -22.13
N ALA A 32 15.83 -11.44 -21.42
CA ALA A 32 16.75 -10.45 -21.96
C ALA A 32 18.17 -10.99 -21.99
N ALA A 33 18.87 -10.75 -23.11
CA ALA A 33 20.26 -11.12 -23.31
C ALA A 33 21.17 -10.42 -22.28
N ALA A 34 22.08 -11.18 -21.70
CA ALA A 34 23.01 -10.73 -20.68
C ALA A 34 23.99 -9.65 -21.19
N PRO A 35 24.20 -8.56 -20.43
CA PRO A 35 25.37 -7.72 -20.61
C PRO A 35 26.54 -8.28 -19.79
N SER A 36 27.66 -8.49 -20.47
CA SER A 36 28.95 -8.81 -19.86
C SER A 36 29.57 -7.57 -19.24
N ALA A 37 29.64 -7.51 -17.90
CA ALA A 37 30.62 -6.68 -17.21
C ALA A 37 30.93 -7.30 -15.84
N VAL A 38 32.17 -7.74 -15.69
CA VAL A 38 32.75 -8.17 -14.42
C VAL A 38 32.93 -6.96 -13.53
N SER A 39 32.07 -6.78 -12.55
CA SER A 39 32.33 -5.91 -11.40
C SER A 39 32.53 -6.76 -10.15
N LYS A 40 33.57 -6.45 -9.40
CA LYS A 40 33.95 -7.11 -8.16
C LYS A 40 32.73 -7.20 -7.20
N ALA A 41 32.22 -8.40 -7.03
CA ALA A 41 31.15 -8.70 -6.08
C ALA A 41 31.66 -8.39 -4.66
N CYS A 42 31.19 -7.32 -4.07
CA CYS A 42 31.04 -7.24 -2.63
C CYS A 42 30.08 -8.38 -2.26
N ALA A 43 30.48 -9.26 -1.35
CA ALA A 43 29.66 -10.39 -0.94
C ALA A 43 28.37 -9.82 -0.31
N LYS A 44 27.27 -9.80 -1.09
CA LYS A 44 25.95 -9.39 -0.60
C LYS A 44 25.59 -10.38 0.51
N SER A 45 25.50 -9.93 1.74
CA SER A 45 24.99 -10.77 2.82
C SER A 45 23.54 -11.10 2.49
N TRP A 46 23.22 -12.38 2.34
CA TRP A 46 21.87 -12.83 2.12
C TRP A 46 21.01 -12.48 3.33
N ALA A 47 19.85 -11.87 3.12
CA ALA A 47 18.87 -11.72 4.17
C ALA A 47 18.43 -13.11 4.69
N ASP A 48 17.98 -13.15 5.93
CA ASP A 48 17.40 -14.37 6.50
C ASP A 48 16.19 -14.81 5.66
N PRO A 49 16.01 -16.14 5.45
CA PRO A 49 14.90 -16.63 4.67
C PRO A 49 13.55 -16.30 5.34
N PRO A 50 12.44 -16.22 4.57
CA PRO A 50 11.11 -16.23 5.13
C PRO A 50 10.90 -17.49 5.98
N VAL A 51 10.17 -17.38 7.09
CA VAL A 51 9.79 -18.51 7.94
C VAL A 51 8.39 -18.97 7.54
N ILE A 52 8.24 -20.26 7.21
CA ILE A 52 6.93 -20.85 6.91
C ILE A 52 6.07 -20.83 8.17
N THR A 53 4.82 -20.44 8.05
CA THR A 53 3.86 -20.30 9.15
C THR A 53 2.65 -21.25 9.05
N THR A 54 2.48 -21.92 7.90
CA THR A 54 1.45 -22.94 7.70
C THR A 54 2.06 -24.30 7.46
N PHE A 55 1.58 -25.31 8.17
CA PHE A 55 2.11 -26.68 8.15
C PHE A 55 0.97 -27.65 7.89
N PHE A 56 1.22 -28.65 7.04
CA PHE A 56 0.24 -29.65 6.65
C PHE A 56 0.85 -31.04 6.76
N PRO A 57 0.95 -31.57 8.01
CA PRO A 57 1.48 -32.91 8.25
C PRO A 57 0.52 -34.01 7.78
N GLU A 58 0.96 -35.25 7.81
CA GLU A 58 0.18 -36.39 7.31
C GLU A 58 -1.13 -36.62 8.07
N ASP A 59 -1.15 -36.35 9.35
CA ASP A 59 -2.32 -36.45 10.23
C ASP A 59 -3.28 -35.26 10.15
N GLU A 60 -2.80 -34.13 9.57
CA GLU A 60 -3.62 -32.94 9.32
C GLU A 60 -3.39 -32.39 7.90
N PRO A 61 -3.73 -33.15 6.85
CA PRO A 61 -3.47 -32.76 5.48
C PRO A 61 -4.31 -31.55 5.06
N ALA A 62 -3.80 -30.74 4.13
CA ALA A 62 -4.56 -29.68 3.48
C ALA A 62 -5.56 -30.22 2.46
N SER A 63 -6.46 -29.37 1.98
CA SER A 63 -7.17 -29.60 0.72
C SER A 63 -6.21 -29.49 -0.48
N ARG A 64 -6.66 -29.83 -1.68
CA ARG A 64 -5.89 -29.63 -2.91
C ARG A 64 -5.76 -28.15 -3.34
N SER A 65 -6.28 -27.23 -2.53
CA SER A 65 -6.07 -25.78 -2.65
C SER A 65 -5.65 -25.23 -1.28
N PRO A 66 -4.39 -25.48 -0.84
CA PRO A 66 -3.90 -25.05 0.47
C PRO A 66 -3.66 -23.55 0.53
N LEU A 67 -3.74 -22.97 1.73
CA LEU A 67 -3.16 -21.67 2.01
C LEU A 67 -1.73 -21.86 2.51
N LEU A 68 -0.76 -21.55 1.69
CA LEU A 68 0.66 -21.52 2.06
C LEU A 68 1.02 -20.12 2.52
N ALA A 69 1.54 -19.97 3.73
CA ALA A 69 1.89 -18.66 4.29
C ALA A 69 3.28 -18.68 4.95
N TRP A 70 3.89 -17.52 5.00
CA TRP A 70 5.23 -17.29 5.55
C TRP A 70 5.37 -15.89 6.15
N THR A 71 6.45 -15.65 6.89
CA THR A 71 6.75 -14.32 7.44
C THR A 71 7.19 -13.37 6.33
N LYS A 72 6.67 -12.14 6.37
CA LYS A 72 7.04 -11.07 5.47
C LYS A 72 8.52 -10.68 5.63
N LYS A 73 9.13 -10.22 4.55
CA LYS A 73 10.45 -9.59 4.52
C LYS A 73 10.30 -8.18 3.97
N LEU A 74 10.76 -7.20 4.72
CA LEU A 74 10.55 -5.77 4.40
C LEU A 74 11.21 -5.36 3.07
N GLU A 75 12.34 -6.00 2.71
CA GLU A 75 13.04 -5.72 1.46
C GLU A 75 12.51 -6.54 0.28
N ALA A 76 11.52 -7.41 0.51
CA ALA A 76 10.97 -8.26 -0.54
C ALA A 76 9.92 -7.50 -1.36
N VAL A 77 10.06 -7.58 -2.66
CA VAL A 77 9.10 -7.07 -3.64
C VAL A 77 8.19 -8.19 -4.16
N ALA A 78 8.70 -9.43 -4.12
CA ALA A 78 7.98 -10.63 -4.49
C ALA A 78 8.56 -11.84 -3.75
N TYR A 79 7.90 -12.98 -3.91
CA TYR A 79 8.37 -14.25 -3.37
C TYR A 79 8.36 -15.31 -4.45
N GLU A 80 9.35 -16.19 -4.41
CA GLU A 80 9.37 -17.41 -5.22
C GLU A 80 9.03 -18.60 -4.34
N VAL A 81 7.99 -19.34 -4.73
CA VAL A 81 7.59 -20.60 -4.10
C VAL A 81 7.97 -21.75 -5.02
N GLU A 82 8.73 -22.70 -4.51
CA GLU A 82 9.10 -23.91 -5.23
C GLU A 82 8.41 -25.14 -4.67
N PHE A 83 7.95 -26.01 -5.57
CA PHE A 83 7.36 -27.31 -5.24
C PHE A 83 8.21 -28.44 -5.79
N PHE A 84 8.21 -29.56 -5.06
CA PHE A 84 8.89 -30.80 -5.43
C PHE A 84 7.96 -31.98 -5.21
N GLU A 85 7.92 -32.91 -6.17
CA GLU A 85 7.14 -34.14 -6.05
C GLU A 85 7.85 -35.25 -5.25
N THR A 86 9.14 -35.09 -5.01
CA THR A 86 9.97 -36.03 -4.24
C THR A 86 10.88 -35.25 -3.30
N PHE A 87 11.15 -35.80 -2.12
CA PHE A 87 12.11 -35.20 -1.19
C PHE A 87 13.51 -35.19 -1.84
N PRO A 88 14.13 -34.03 -2.01
CA PRO A 88 15.45 -33.93 -2.63
C PRO A 88 16.52 -34.53 -1.69
N VAL A 89 17.20 -35.56 -2.13
CA VAL A 89 18.26 -36.25 -1.34
C VAL A 89 19.51 -35.36 -1.16
N ASN A 90 19.74 -34.44 -2.11
CA ASN A 90 20.76 -33.39 -2.02
C ASN A 90 20.17 -32.05 -2.43
N LEU A 91 20.06 -31.11 -1.49
CA LEU A 91 19.61 -29.75 -1.76
C LEU A 91 20.57 -28.95 -2.67
N SER A 92 21.81 -29.43 -2.84
CA SER A 92 22.81 -28.87 -3.76
C SER A 92 22.70 -29.42 -5.18
N ASP A 93 22.09 -30.59 -5.40
CA ASP A 93 21.91 -31.20 -6.71
C ASP A 93 20.55 -30.78 -7.29
N LEU A 94 20.53 -29.61 -7.90
CA LEU A 94 19.36 -28.97 -8.54
C LEU A 94 18.86 -29.68 -9.83
N LYS A 95 19.31 -30.88 -10.11
CA LYS A 95 18.79 -31.75 -11.20
C LYS A 95 17.66 -32.64 -10.70
N ILE A 96 16.62 -32.02 -10.12
CA ILE A 96 15.42 -32.76 -9.69
C ILE A 96 14.45 -32.81 -10.86
N SER A 97 13.96 -34.01 -11.15
CA SER A 97 13.25 -34.35 -12.39
C SER A 97 11.91 -33.64 -12.60
N LYS A 98 11.29 -33.08 -11.55
CA LYS A 98 10.06 -32.28 -11.64
C LYS A 98 10.08 -31.21 -10.54
N ARG A 99 10.50 -30.00 -10.91
CA ARG A 99 10.52 -28.80 -10.09
C ARG A 99 9.59 -27.77 -10.71
N HIS A 100 8.73 -27.19 -9.94
CA HIS A 100 7.90 -26.08 -10.36
C HIS A 100 8.14 -24.88 -9.45
N SER A 101 8.43 -23.72 -10.06
CA SER A 101 8.63 -22.46 -9.35
C SER A 101 7.55 -21.47 -9.75
N TYR A 102 6.99 -20.79 -8.76
CA TYR A 102 5.97 -19.75 -8.93
C TYR A 102 6.41 -18.49 -8.23
N ALA A 103 6.26 -17.33 -8.88
CA ALA A 103 6.50 -16.04 -8.28
C ALA A 103 5.16 -15.41 -7.86
N THR A 104 5.07 -14.98 -6.61
CA THR A 104 3.99 -14.13 -6.13
C THR A 104 4.46 -12.66 -6.20
N GLN A 105 3.69 -11.79 -6.85
CA GLN A 105 4.15 -10.45 -7.22
C GLN A 105 3.68 -9.36 -6.24
N LYS A 106 3.18 -9.72 -5.06
CA LYS A 106 2.68 -8.75 -4.09
C LYS A 106 3.33 -9.00 -2.73
N ILE A 107 4.03 -8.01 -2.20
CA ILE A 107 4.77 -8.16 -0.94
C ILE A 107 3.86 -8.27 0.28
N PHE A 108 2.66 -7.68 0.25
CA PHE A 108 1.68 -7.84 1.31
C PHE A 108 0.97 -9.20 1.27
N THR A 109 1.04 -9.92 0.17
CA THR A 109 0.58 -11.32 0.08
C THR A 109 1.72 -12.27 0.40
N ASN A 110 2.16 -12.29 1.65
CA ASN A 110 3.07 -13.31 2.16
C ASN A 110 2.35 -14.67 2.31
N ALA A 111 1.51 -14.97 1.33
CA ALA A 111 0.74 -16.19 1.22
C ALA A 111 0.44 -16.53 -0.25
N PHE A 112 0.20 -17.82 -0.51
CA PHE A 112 -0.14 -18.34 -1.84
C PHE A 112 -1.18 -19.44 -1.72
N ASN A 113 -2.21 -19.39 -2.56
CA ASN A 113 -3.24 -20.43 -2.65
C ASN A 113 -3.19 -21.09 -4.04
N PRO A 114 -2.38 -22.14 -4.23
CA PRO A 114 -2.28 -22.88 -5.50
C PRO A 114 -3.49 -23.81 -5.70
N ASP A 115 -3.84 -24.07 -6.95
CA ASP A 115 -4.64 -25.25 -7.32
C ASP A 115 -3.68 -26.42 -7.67
N LEU A 116 -3.52 -27.32 -6.71
CA LEU A 116 -2.62 -28.48 -6.86
C LEU A 116 -3.15 -29.54 -7.83
N ASP A 117 -4.44 -29.54 -8.15
CA ASP A 117 -4.97 -30.44 -9.19
C ASP A 117 -4.57 -29.99 -10.59
N VAL A 118 -4.42 -28.68 -10.77
CA VAL A 118 -3.90 -28.10 -12.02
C VAL A 118 -2.37 -28.26 -12.09
N LEU A 119 -1.66 -27.99 -10.99
CA LEU A 119 -0.21 -27.99 -10.98
C LEU A 119 0.40 -29.40 -10.93
N PHE A 120 -0.24 -30.33 -10.19
CA PHE A 120 0.25 -31.66 -9.91
C PHE A 120 -0.89 -32.70 -9.97
N PRO A 121 -1.50 -32.91 -11.15
CA PRO A 121 -2.67 -33.80 -11.27
C PRO A 121 -2.36 -35.25 -10.90
N GLU A 122 -1.09 -35.70 -11.09
CA GLU A 122 -0.66 -37.06 -10.80
C GLU A 122 -0.20 -37.29 -9.35
N ALA A 123 -0.10 -36.21 -8.56
CA ALA A 123 0.37 -36.27 -7.17
C ALA A 123 -0.77 -36.19 -6.14
N ALA A 124 -2.00 -36.55 -6.49
CA ALA A 124 -3.17 -36.43 -5.63
C ALA A 124 -3.05 -37.18 -4.28
N ASN A 125 -2.30 -38.29 -4.25
CA ASN A 125 -2.13 -39.15 -3.07
C ASN A 125 -0.65 -39.25 -2.63
N LYS A 126 0.18 -38.29 -3.00
CA LYS A 126 1.60 -38.26 -2.62
C LYS A 126 1.92 -36.95 -1.92
N PRO A 127 2.80 -36.97 -0.91
CA PRO A 127 3.25 -35.71 -0.32
C PRO A 127 4.04 -34.90 -1.35
N LEU A 128 3.74 -33.61 -1.41
CA LEU A 128 4.57 -32.62 -2.06
C LEU A 128 5.51 -32.00 -1.02
N TYR A 129 6.53 -31.32 -1.49
CA TYR A 129 7.43 -30.54 -0.65
C TYR A 129 7.51 -29.13 -1.20
N TRP A 130 7.62 -28.13 -0.34
CA TRP A 130 7.68 -26.75 -0.79
C TRP A 130 8.60 -25.91 0.06
N ARG A 131 9.07 -24.82 -0.51
CA ARG A 131 9.86 -23.79 0.15
C ARG A 131 9.66 -22.45 -0.52
N VAL A 132 10.07 -21.37 0.17
CA VAL A 132 9.89 -20.00 -0.30
C VAL A 132 11.15 -19.18 -0.09
N ARG A 133 11.41 -18.20 -0.96
CA ARG A 133 12.43 -17.17 -0.79
C ARG A 133 11.92 -15.80 -1.24
N ALA A 134 12.56 -14.75 -0.71
CA ALA A 134 12.29 -13.36 -1.08
C ALA A 134 13.05 -12.94 -2.35
N LEU A 135 12.42 -12.12 -3.17
CA LEU A 135 12.94 -11.55 -4.40
C LEU A 135 12.91 -10.01 -4.34
N ASP A 136 13.84 -9.36 -5.07
CA ASP A 136 13.80 -7.92 -5.35
C ASP A 136 12.90 -7.57 -6.55
N GLU A 137 12.87 -6.29 -6.93
CA GLU A 137 12.10 -5.74 -8.04
C GLU A 137 12.49 -6.29 -9.41
N ASN A 138 13.70 -6.81 -9.53
CA ASN A 138 14.23 -7.45 -10.75
C ASN A 138 14.06 -8.98 -10.74
N SER A 139 13.29 -9.51 -9.77
CA SER A 139 13.11 -10.93 -9.51
C SER A 139 14.42 -11.66 -9.15
N HIS A 140 15.43 -10.95 -8.66
CA HIS A 140 16.64 -11.57 -8.14
C HIS A 140 16.43 -11.98 -6.69
N PRO A 141 16.94 -13.14 -6.27
CA PRO A 141 16.87 -13.55 -4.88
C PRO A 141 17.62 -12.59 -3.96
N ILE A 142 16.95 -12.16 -2.87
CA ILE A 142 17.55 -11.39 -1.79
C ILE A 142 17.68 -12.19 -0.50
N SER A 143 17.04 -13.36 -0.43
CA SER A 143 17.20 -14.31 0.68
C SER A 143 17.53 -15.71 0.19
N ARG A 144 18.02 -16.56 1.10
CA ARG A 144 18.03 -18.00 0.89
C ARG A 144 16.59 -18.51 0.90
N PHE A 145 16.38 -19.75 0.38
CA PHE A 145 15.12 -20.44 0.61
C PHE A 145 14.90 -20.76 2.09
N SER A 146 13.66 -20.79 2.51
CA SER A 146 13.21 -21.36 3.79
C SER A 146 13.63 -22.84 3.92
N SER A 147 13.41 -23.43 5.09
CA SER A 147 13.34 -24.89 5.24
C SER A 147 12.42 -25.48 4.17
N LEU A 148 12.68 -26.72 3.81
CA LEU A 148 11.82 -27.50 2.94
C LEU A 148 10.75 -28.17 3.80
N GLU A 149 9.47 -27.84 3.56
CA GLU A 149 8.35 -28.36 4.33
C GLU A 149 7.54 -29.38 3.53
N PRO A 150 7.10 -30.47 4.16
CA PRO A 150 6.16 -31.42 3.54
C PRO A 150 4.78 -30.77 3.43
N LEU A 151 4.06 -31.13 2.36
CA LEU A 151 2.71 -30.72 2.08
C LEU A 151 1.87 -31.96 1.78
N TYR A 152 1.21 -32.49 2.80
CA TYR A 152 0.24 -33.56 2.64
C TYR A 152 -1.11 -32.98 2.25
N THR A 153 -1.80 -33.64 1.32
CA THR A 153 -3.11 -33.18 0.83
C THR A 153 -4.12 -34.31 0.82
N ASP A 154 -5.37 -33.94 1.05
CA ASP A 154 -6.54 -34.82 1.01
C ASP A 154 -7.49 -34.27 -0.07
N ALA A 155 -7.75 -35.10 -1.09
CA ALA A 155 -8.63 -34.73 -2.20
C ALA A 155 -10.10 -34.67 -1.82
N GLU A 156 -10.48 -35.26 -0.70
CA GLU A 156 -11.87 -35.21 -0.17
C GLU A 156 -12.15 -33.91 0.60
N LYS A 157 -11.10 -33.19 1.02
CA LYS A 157 -11.28 -31.90 1.69
C LYS A 157 -11.72 -30.82 0.69
N PRO A 158 -12.69 -29.97 1.07
CA PRO A 158 -13.16 -28.92 0.19
C PRO A 158 -12.02 -27.92 -0.12
N LYS A 159 -11.88 -27.56 -1.40
CA LYS A 159 -10.95 -26.53 -1.82
C LYS A 159 -11.37 -25.17 -1.26
N ILE A 160 -10.39 -24.29 -1.03
CA ILE A 160 -10.64 -22.87 -0.80
C ILE A 160 -11.25 -22.30 -2.09
N ASN A 161 -12.48 -21.82 -1.98
CA ASN A 161 -13.28 -21.33 -3.09
C ASN A 161 -13.65 -19.86 -2.98
N ALA A 162 -12.93 -19.12 -2.13
CA ALA A 162 -13.11 -17.69 -1.93
C ALA A 162 -11.74 -17.03 -1.68
N PRO A 163 -11.55 -15.76 -2.06
CA PRO A 163 -10.40 -14.99 -1.60
C PRO A 163 -10.39 -14.90 -0.07
N ILE A 164 -9.21 -14.72 0.52
CA ILE A 164 -9.05 -14.61 1.97
C ILE A 164 -8.73 -13.16 2.31
N PRO A 165 -9.66 -12.39 2.92
CA PRO A 165 -9.41 -11.02 3.31
C PRO A 165 -8.25 -10.92 4.29
N LEU A 166 -7.39 -9.92 4.10
CA LEU A 166 -6.35 -9.55 5.04
C LEU A 166 -6.91 -8.47 5.98
N ALA A 167 -6.74 -8.67 7.29
CA ALA A 167 -7.19 -7.70 8.29
C ALA A 167 -6.26 -6.49 8.29
N VAL A 168 -6.82 -5.27 8.33
CA VAL A 168 -6.04 -4.07 8.05
C VAL A 168 -6.25 -2.96 9.06
N TYR A 169 -7.23 -3.04 9.98
CA TYR A 169 -7.52 -1.93 10.88
C TYR A 169 -6.99 -2.17 12.28
N ASP A 170 -6.02 -1.34 12.67
CA ASP A 170 -5.45 -1.34 14.00
C ASP A 170 -5.09 0.09 14.41
N ARG A 171 -5.83 0.64 15.38
CA ARG A 171 -5.64 2.00 15.88
C ARG A 171 -4.26 2.18 16.51
N GLU A 172 -3.77 1.19 17.22
CA GLU A 172 -2.50 1.28 17.96
C GLU A 172 -1.30 1.32 17.01
N ASN A 173 -1.44 0.74 15.83
CA ASN A 173 -0.40 0.67 14.81
C ASN A 173 -0.59 1.65 13.63
N GLY A 174 -1.41 2.69 13.77
CA GLY A 174 -1.55 3.73 12.75
C GLY A 174 -2.39 3.35 11.52
N HIS A 175 -3.11 2.22 11.55
CA HIS A 175 -3.92 1.71 10.44
C HIS A 175 -5.33 2.29 10.42
N ASN A 176 -5.46 3.59 10.56
CA ASN A 176 -6.76 4.26 10.64
C ASN A 176 -6.97 5.14 9.42
N LEU A 177 -7.41 4.53 8.32
CA LEU A 177 -7.62 5.24 7.07
C LEU A 177 -9.06 5.69 6.90
N LEU A 178 -9.21 6.97 6.54
CA LEU A 178 -10.47 7.52 6.06
C LEU A 178 -10.87 6.91 4.70
N TYR A 179 -9.88 6.69 3.82
CA TYR A 179 -10.04 6.06 2.52
C TYR A 179 -9.43 4.65 2.54
N PRO A 180 -10.24 3.61 2.79
CA PRO A 180 -9.73 2.27 2.98
C PRO A 180 -9.05 1.67 1.76
N VAL A 181 -8.12 0.77 2.00
CA VAL A 181 -7.58 -0.12 0.98
C VAL A 181 -7.89 -1.57 1.37
N TYR A 182 -8.63 -2.25 0.52
CA TYR A 182 -9.02 -3.64 0.70
C TYR A 182 -7.95 -4.55 0.12
N SER A 183 -7.55 -5.58 0.84
CA SER A 183 -6.59 -6.56 0.34
C SER A 183 -6.98 -7.98 0.74
N TRP A 184 -6.56 -8.95 -0.06
CA TRP A 184 -6.88 -10.36 0.12
C TRP A 184 -5.81 -11.26 -0.50
N VAL A 185 -5.73 -12.50 -0.02
CA VAL A 185 -4.98 -13.54 -0.69
C VAL A 185 -5.80 -14.02 -1.89
N PRO A 186 -5.27 -13.93 -3.11
CA PRO A 186 -5.94 -14.41 -4.30
C PRO A 186 -6.19 -15.91 -4.25
N ASN A 187 -7.35 -16.37 -4.72
CA ASN A 187 -7.62 -17.78 -4.92
C ASN A 187 -7.36 -18.23 -6.37
N ALA A 188 -7.07 -19.50 -6.54
CA ALA A 188 -6.79 -20.08 -7.83
C ALA A 188 -7.96 -19.91 -8.81
N GLY A 189 -7.64 -19.66 -10.10
CA GLY A 189 -8.62 -19.50 -11.19
C GLY A 189 -9.22 -18.10 -11.31
N ALA A 190 -8.91 -17.19 -10.40
CA ALA A 190 -9.36 -15.80 -10.48
C ALA A 190 -8.58 -15.02 -11.55
N MET A 191 -9.31 -14.21 -12.32
CA MET A 191 -8.74 -13.25 -13.28
C MET A 191 -8.94 -11.81 -12.85
N GLN A 192 -9.98 -11.56 -12.07
CA GLN A 192 -10.33 -10.28 -11.45
C GLN A 192 -11.18 -10.54 -10.20
N TYR A 193 -11.49 -9.49 -9.48
CA TYR A 193 -12.22 -9.59 -8.22
C TYR A 193 -13.32 -8.54 -8.16
N GLU A 194 -14.43 -8.86 -7.50
CA GLU A 194 -15.43 -7.87 -7.10
C GLU A 194 -15.37 -7.69 -5.59
N VAL A 195 -14.99 -6.49 -5.16
CA VAL A 195 -15.13 -6.05 -3.78
C VAL A 195 -16.50 -5.42 -3.61
N GLU A 196 -17.25 -5.80 -2.58
CA GLU A 196 -18.45 -5.09 -2.16
C GLU A 196 -18.33 -4.55 -0.74
N VAL A 197 -18.81 -3.33 -0.55
CA VAL A 197 -18.89 -2.65 0.73
C VAL A 197 -20.33 -2.62 1.19
N LEU A 198 -20.55 -2.93 2.47
CA LEU A 198 -21.87 -3.17 3.05
C LEU A 198 -22.10 -2.25 4.26
N SER A 199 -23.35 -1.85 4.45
CA SER A 199 -23.80 -1.08 5.63
C SER A 199 -24.08 -1.94 6.86
N GLN A 200 -24.17 -3.27 6.69
CA GLN A 200 -24.43 -4.27 7.74
C GLN A 200 -23.73 -5.58 7.35
N PRO A 201 -23.57 -6.53 8.30
CA PRO A 201 -23.11 -7.89 7.96
C PRO A 201 -23.96 -8.50 6.84
N PRO A 202 -23.36 -9.22 5.88
CA PRO A 202 -24.13 -9.82 4.80
C PRO A 202 -25.14 -10.85 5.32
N GLU A 203 -26.36 -10.81 4.81
CA GLU A 203 -27.39 -11.80 5.12
C GLU A 203 -27.13 -13.17 4.49
N ASN A 204 -26.22 -13.22 3.51
CA ASN A 204 -25.80 -14.41 2.78
C ASN A 204 -24.27 -14.60 2.89
N PRO A 205 -23.71 -14.88 4.09
CA PRO A 205 -22.29 -15.15 4.26
C PRO A 205 -21.88 -16.28 3.32
N GLN A 206 -20.78 -16.16 2.61
CA GLN A 206 -20.32 -17.15 1.63
C GLN A 206 -21.34 -17.44 0.49
N GLY A 207 -22.24 -16.50 0.22
CA GLY A 207 -23.14 -16.58 -0.93
C GLY A 207 -22.43 -16.27 -2.24
N THR A 208 -23.11 -16.56 -3.37
CA THR A 208 -22.68 -16.18 -4.72
C THR A 208 -23.31 -14.87 -5.17
N GLU A 209 -24.39 -14.46 -4.53
CA GLU A 209 -25.14 -13.26 -4.89
C GLU A 209 -24.70 -12.04 -4.08
N PRO A 210 -24.81 -10.82 -4.64
CA PRO A 210 -24.59 -9.60 -3.89
C PRO A 210 -25.49 -9.50 -2.67
N SER A 211 -24.95 -8.93 -1.57
CA SER A 211 -25.76 -8.66 -0.38
C SER A 211 -26.77 -7.54 -0.64
N ARG A 212 -27.96 -7.66 -0.02
CA ARG A 212 -28.95 -6.55 0.00
C ARG A 212 -28.45 -5.32 0.76
N TYR A 213 -27.42 -5.45 1.58
CA TYR A 213 -26.80 -4.35 2.32
C TYR A 213 -25.66 -3.70 1.57
N ARG A 214 -25.43 -4.07 0.30
CA ARG A 214 -24.41 -3.46 -0.55
C ARG A 214 -24.71 -1.97 -0.74
N ILE A 215 -23.72 -1.14 -0.41
CA ILE A 215 -23.75 0.32 -0.64
C ILE A 215 -22.78 0.74 -1.74
N PHE A 216 -21.77 -0.10 -2.03
CA PHE A 216 -20.78 0.16 -3.05
C PHE A 216 -20.18 -1.15 -3.56
N SER A 217 -19.71 -1.18 -4.80
CA SER A 217 -18.88 -2.26 -5.33
C SER A 217 -17.91 -1.75 -6.39
N ILE A 218 -16.78 -2.45 -6.51
CA ILE A 218 -15.73 -2.13 -7.47
C ILE A 218 -15.06 -3.40 -7.98
N ILE A 219 -14.68 -3.41 -9.26
CA ILE A 219 -13.91 -4.50 -9.86
C ILE A 219 -12.43 -4.19 -9.73
N ALA A 220 -11.69 -5.13 -9.19
CA ALA A 220 -10.25 -5.07 -8.99
C ALA A 220 -9.53 -6.12 -9.86
N PRO A 221 -8.47 -5.76 -10.58
CA PRO A 221 -7.68 -6.71 -11.38
C PRO A 221 -6.69 -7.52 -10.54
N PHE A 222 -6.41 -7.11 -9.29
CA PHE A 222 -5.38 -7.69 -8.43
C PHE A 222 -5.90 -7.96 -7.02
N GLY A 223 -5.05 -8.46 -6.13
CA GLY A 223 -5.37 -8.81 -4.75
C GLY A 223 -5.56 -7.64 -3.79
N GLU A 224 -5.74 -6.43 -4.30
CA GLU A 224 -6.02 -5.23 -3.49
C GLU A 224 -6.84 -4.21 -4.27
N GLN A 225 -7.58 -3.36 -3.55
CA GLN A 225 -8.40 -2.32 -4.13
C GLN A 225 -8.56 -1.13 -3.20
N TYR A 226 -8.33 0.03 -3.73
CA TYR A 226 -8.53 1.31 -3.11
C TYR A 226 -10.02 1.69 -3.10
N ASP A 227 -10.55 2.13 -1.94
CA ASP A 227 -11.89 2.72 -1.89
C ASP A 227 -11.81 4.22 -2.19
N PRO A 228 -12.46 4.72 -3.24
CA PRO A 228 -12.45 6.14 -3.57
C PRO A 228 -13.35 6.98 -2.64
N GLN A 229 -14.06 6.35 -1.71
CA GLN A 229 -15.01 7.02 -0.82
C GLN A 229 -14.51 7.00 0.63
N PRO A 230 -14.69 8.09 1.39
CA PRO A 230 -14.39 8.08 2.81
C PRO A 230 -15.34 7.15 3.55
N ARG A 231 -14.80 6.36 4.50
CA ARG A 231 -15.57 5.41 5.32
C ARG A 231 -15.35 5.74 6.78
N PHE A 232 -16.33 6.41 7.39
CA PHE A 232 -16.33 6.73 8.81
C PHE A 232 -17.74 6.79 9.37
N GLY A 233 -17.90 6.65 10.67
CA GLY A 233 -19.18 6.71 11.34
C GLY A 233 -19.16 6.04 12.72
N SER A 234 -20.28 6.09 13.43
CA SER A 234 -20.46 5.44 14.74
C SER A 234 -20.74 3.94 14.65
N SER A 235 -20.99 3.43 13.45
CA SER A 235 -21.24 2.01 13.16
C SER A 235 -20.25 1.51 12.15
N PRO A 236 -19.83 0.22 12.22
CA PRO A 236 -18.89 -0.33 11.27
C PRO A 236 -19.51 -0.48 9.87
N TYR A 237 -18.68 -0.28 8.87
CA TYR A 237 -18.88 -0.80 7.53
C TYR A 237 -18.34 -2.22 7.45
N TYR A 238 -18.84 -3.00 6.50
CA TYR A 238 -18.35 -4.34 6.22
C TYR A 238 -17.92 -4.41 4.76
N TRP A 239 -16.96 -5.27 4.47
CA TRP A 239 -16.58 -5.53 3.10
C TRP A 239 -16.25 -7.01 2.93
N ARG A 240 -16.42 -7.49 1.73
CA ARG A 240 -16.02 -8.84 1.31
C ARG A 240 -15.68 -8.83 -0.17
N VAL A 241 -15.05 -9.89 -0.64
CA VAL A 241 -14.54 -9.99 -2.00
C VAL A 241 -14.87 -11.36 -2.58
N ARG A 242 -15.13 -11.41 -3.88
CA ARG A 242 -15.22 -12.66 -4.64
C ARG A 242 -14.34 -12.62 -5.88
N ALA A 243 -13.87 -13.79 -6.32
CA ALA A 243 -13.16 -13.95 -7.56
C ALA A 243 -14.14 -13.99 -8.75
N LEU A 244 -13.67 -13.48 -9.88
CA LEU A 244 -14.34 -13.54 -11.17
C LEU A 244 -13.40 -14.13 -12.22
N ASP A 245 -13.95 -14.84 -13.19
CA ASP A 245 -13.21 -15.33 -14.36
C ASP A 245 -13.00 -14.22 -15.41
N ALA A 246 -12.43 -14.57 -16.56
CA ALA A 246 -12.17 -13.65 -17.66
C ALA A 246 -13.45 -13.09 -18.32
N LYS A 247 -14.62 -13.71 -18.08
CA LYS A 247 -15.92 -13.23 -18.58
C LYS A 247 -16.65 -12.36 -17.57
N GLY A 248 -16.14 -12.30 -16.32
CA GLY A 248 -16.79 -11.64 -15.21
C GLY A 248 -17.77 -12.54 -14.44
N ASP A 249 -17.78 -13.85 -14.73
CA ASP A 249 -18.62 -14.80 -14.01
C ASP A 249 -17.96 -15.17 -12.66
N PRO A 250 -18.75 -15.36 -11.59
CA PRO A 250 -18.22 -15.73 -10.27
C PRO A 250 -17.44 -17.04 -10.27
N VAL A 251 -16.27 -17.02 -9.66
CA VAL A 251 -15.44 -18.20 -9.35
C VAL A 251 -15.54 -18.46 -7.84
N GLY A 252 -16.36 -19.43 -7.45
CA GLY A 252 -16.60 -19.74 -6.04
C GLY A 252 -17.59 -18.77 -5.37
N VAL A 253 -17.36 -18.46 -4.11
CA VAL A 253 -18.26 -17.68 -3.25
C VAL A 253 -17.59 -16.38 -2.78
N TYR A 254 -18.37 -15.50 -2.17
CA TYR A 254 -17.82 -14.37 -1.44
C TYR A 254 -16.98 -14.84 -0.24
N SER A 255 -15.92 -14.11 0.05
CA SER A 255 -15.12 -14.29 1.25
C SER A 255 -15.96 -14.08 2.53
N ALA A 256 -15.40 -14.45 3.67
CA ALA A 256 -15.85 -13.91 4.94
C ALA A 256 -15.83 -12.38 4.89
N ALA A 257 -16.79 -11.74 5.57
CA ALA A 257 -16.84 -10.30 5.66
C ALA A 257 -15.88 -9.81 6.75
N SER A 258 -15.11 -8.76 6.43
CA SER A 258 -14.30 -8.00 7.38
C SER A 258 -14.99 -6.68 7.72
N SER A 259 -14.78 -6.16 8.93
CA SER A 259 -15.37 -4.88 9.37
C SER A 259 -14.34 -3.77 9.40
N ILE A 260 -14.81 -2.54 9.18
CA ILE A 260 -14.07 -1.30 9.27
C ILE A 260 -14.84 -0.36 10.19
N LEU A 261 -14.21 0.12 11.24
CA LEU A 261 -14.79 1.14 12.11
C LEU A 261 -13.79 2.28 12.28
N LEU A 262 -14.12 3.43 11.71
CA LEU A 262 -13.43 4.68 11.95
C LEU A 262 -14.43 5.67 12.54
N ASN A 263 -14.42 5.82 13.86
CA ASN A 263 -15.39 6.65 14.56
C ASN A 263 -14.82 8.05 14.81
N PRO A 264 -15.41 9.12 14.21
CA PRO A 264 -14.95 10.48 14.42
C PRO A 264 -15.13 10.97 15.88
N ALA A 265 -16.08 10.38 16.62
CA ALA A 265 -16.32 10.75 18.03
C ALA A 265 -15.23 10.23 18.98
N GLU A 266 -14.34 9.38 18.53
CA GLU A 266 -13.14 9.03 19.27
C GLU A 266 -12.19 10.23 19.33
N ASN A 267 -11.46 10.36 20.43
CA ASN A 267 -10.52 11.47 20.59
C ASN A 267 -9.27 11.24 19.74
N TRP A 268 -9.24 11.83 18.56
CA TRP A 268 -8.11 11.81 17.63
C TRP A 268 -7.21 13.01 17.91
N GLY A 269 -6.11 12.79 18.65
CA GLY A 269 -5.15 13.86 18.97
C GLY A 269 -4.44 14.42 17.74
N VAL A 270 -4.09 13.57 16.80
CA VAL A 270 -3.33 13.94 15.59
C VAL A 270 -3.99 13.36 14.35
N GLY A 271 -4.21 14.21 13.35
CA GLY A 271 -4.58 13.84 11.99
C GLY A 271 -3.40 13.93 11.04
N ILE A 272 -3.36 13.05 10.05
CA ILE A 272 -2.45 13.12 8.90
C ILE A 272 -3.29 13.51 7.69
N TYR A 273 -2.86 14.52 6.93
CA TYR A 273 -3.61 15.05 5.80
C TYR A 273 -2.69 15.35 4.62
N GLY A 274 -2.93 14.71 3.50
CA GLY A 274 -2.07 14.83 2.33
C GLY A 274 -2.51 13.96 1.17
N ASP A 275 -1.57 13.74 0.27
CA ASP A 275 -1.70 12.91 -0.92
C ASP A 275 -1.26 11.44 -0.67
N SER A 276 -0.86 10.72 -1.73
CA SER A 276 -0.43 9.32 -1.67
C SER A 276 0.79 9.09 -0.75
N ILE A 277 1.69 10.07 -0.61
CA ILE A 277 2.86 9.93 0.24
C ILE A 277 2.42 9.74 1.70
N SER A 278 1.39 10.46 2.13
CA SER A 278 0.80 10.39 3.47
C SER A 278 -0.27 9.30 3.62
N HIS A 279 -1.09 9.06 2.58
CA HIS A 279 -2.07 7.99 2.61
C HIS A 279 -1.40 6.64 2.84
N GLY A 280 -0.27 6.43 2.20
CA GLY A 280 0.57 5.25 2.32
C GLY A 280 0.73 4.54 0.98
N GLY A 281 1.55 3.50 0.99
CA GLY A 281 1.94 2.80 -0.21
C GLY A 281 3.32 3.22 -0.71
N GLY A 282 3.86 2.39 -1.57
CA GLY A 282 5.08 2.56 -2.33
C GLY A 282 4.83 2.10 -3.76
N HIS A 283 5.87 1.63 -4.44
CA HIS A 283 5.73 1.17 -5.83
C HIS A 283 4.79 -0.03 -5.99
N LEU A 284 4.71 -0.91 -5.01
CA LEU A 284 4.02 -2.20 -5.11
C LEU A 284 2.89 -2.39 -4.10
N SER A 285 2.63 -1.45 -3.24
CA SER A 285 1.62 -1.58 -2.20
C SER A 285 0.88 -0.28 -1.92
N TYR A 286 -0.39 -0.39 -1.54
CA TYR A 286 -1.29 0.72 -1.26
C TYR A 286 -1.47 0.93 0.25
N GLY A 287 -0.56 1.64 0.88
CA GLY A 287 -0.73 2.07 2.24
C GLY A 287 -1.12 0.97 3.22
N PRO A 288 -2.23 1.06 3.95
CA PRO A 288 -2.56 0.10 5.02
C PRO A 288 -3.02 -1.28 4.56
N ALA A 289 -3.16 -1.54 3.27
CA ALA A 289 -3.15 -2.91 2.79
C ALA A 289 -1.80 -3.56 3.11
N ASP A 290 -0.78 -2.74 3.26
CA ASP A 290 0.55 -3.10 3.69
C ASP A 290 1.09 -1.99 4.61
N TRP A 291 0.86 -2.12 5.91
CA TRP A 291 1.09 -1.08 6.91
C TRP A 291 2.54 -0.59 6.97
N GLU A 292 3.51 -1.43 6.60
CA GLU A 292 4.92 -1.06 6.54
C GLU A 292 5.20 0.07 5.52
N TYR A 293 4.30 0.26 4.55
CA TYR A 293 4.37 1.35 3.56
C TYR A 293 3.70 2.65 4.04
N SER A 294 3.34 2.75 5.32
CA SER A 294 2.82 3.97 5.91
C SER A 294 3.77 4.48 7.01
N TYR A 295 4.23 5.73 6.91
CA TYR A 295 5.02 6.32 7.99
C TYR A 295 4.20 6.47 9.29
N ALA A 296 2.87 6.52 9.20
CA ALA A 296 1.99 6.55 10.36
C ALA A 296 2.19 5.37 11.31
N SER A 297 2.60 4.20 10.77
CA SER A 297 2.82 2.98 11.55
C SER A 297 4.10 3.00 12.38
N TYR A 298 4.98 3.97 12.14
CA TYR A 298 6.25 4.12 12.86
C TYR A 298 6.28 5.38 13.74
N LEU A 299 5.15 6.11 13.86
CA LEU A 299 5.04 7.25 14.76
C LEU A 299 4.86 6.78 16.21
N ASP A 300 5.47 7.49 17.15
CA ASP A 300 5.39 7.21 18.59
C ASP A 300 4.04 7.64 19.23
N PHE A 301 3.07 8.01 18.40
CA PHE A 301 1.75 8.46 18.83
C PHE A 301 0.67 8.04 17.83
N PRO A 302 -0.55 7.77 18.30
CA PRO A 302 -1.65 7.35 17.44
C PRO A 302 -2.13 8.48 16.54
N THR A 303 -2.49 8.15 15.29
CA THR A 303 -2.98 9.11 14.30
C THR A 303 -4.24 8.59 13.60
N VAL A 304 -5.04 9.51 13.05
CA VAL A 304 -6.03 9.22 12.01
C VAL A 304 -5.48 9.69 10.67
N ASN A 305 -5.50 8.82 9.67
CA ASN A 305 -5.02 9.14 8.33
C ASN A 305 -6.19 9.60 7.45
N LEU A 306 -6.23 10.90 7.19
CA LEU A 306 -7.25 11.60 6.40
C LEU A 306 -6.76 11.90 4.98
N SER A 307 -5.65 11.28 4.57
CA SER A 307 -5.03 11.50 3.27
C SER A 307 -5.72 10.69 2.18
N GLN A 308 -5.62 11.17 0.94
CA GLN A 308 -6.15 10.49 -0.23
C GLN A 308 -5.11 10.45 -1.36
N SER A 309 -4.83 9.26 -1.89
CA SER A 309 -3.90 9.09 -3.00
C SER A 309 -4.38 9.81 -4.25
N GLY A 310 -3.45 10.46 -4.95
CA GLY A 310 -3.73 11.20 -6.17
C GLY A 310 -4.11 12.66 -5.98
N ASP A 311 -4.31 13.13 -4.74
CA ASP A 311 -4.68 14.52 -4.49
C ASP A 311 -3.67 15.52 -5.00
N THR A 312 -4.20 16.57 -5.60
CA THR A 312 -3.51 17.85 -5.79
C THR A 312 -3.71 18.73 -4.56
N SER A 313 -2.94 19.82 -4.45
CA SER A 313 -3.13 20.81 -3.38
C SER A 313 -4.56 21.40 -3.40
N GLU A 314 -5.11 21.63 -4.60
CA GLU A 314 -6.49 22.11 -4.78
C GLU A 314 -7.54 21.09 -4.29
N ASP A 315 -7.33 19.79 -4.54
CA ASP A 315 -8.26 18.75 -4.08
C ASP A 315 -8.23 18.65 -2.55
N MET A 316 -7.06 18.78 -1.92
CA MET A 316 -6.95 18.88 -0.47
C MET A 316 -7.76 20.06 0.09
N VAL A 317 -7.71 21.24 -0.52
CA VAL A 317 -8.54 22.39 -0.10
C VAL A 317 -10.02 22.06 -0.19
N LYS A 318 -10.48 21.40 -1.27
CA LYS A 318 -11.89 21.08 -1.52
C LYS A 318 -12.47 20.10 -0.51
N ARG A 319 -11.72 19.01 -0.18
CA ARG A 319 -12.23 17.95 0.69
C ARG A 319 -12.01 18.20 2.19
N PHE A 320 -11.27 19.26 2.57
CA PHE A 320 -10.92 19.53 3.97
C PHE A 320 -12.12 19.50 4.92
N ASP A 321 -13.19 20.21 4.58
CA ASP A 321 -14.34 20.36 5.48
C ASP A 321 -15.08 19.02 5.68
N GLN A 322 -15.14 18.20 4.64
CA GLN A 322 -15.76 16.88 4.69
C GLN A 322 -14.91 15.87 5.48
N ASP A 323 -13.61 15.91 5.33
CA ASP A 323 -12.71 14.86 5.77
C ASP A 323 -12.04 15.16 7.11
N VAL A 324 -11.69 16.43 7.37
CA VAL A 324 -10.96 16.81 8.58
C VAL A 324 -11.90 17.22 9.70
N LEU A 325 -12.91 18.04 9.40
CA LEU A 325 -13.75 18.61 10.46
C LEU A 325 -14.55 17.59 11.28
N PRO A 326 -15.04 16.47 10.73
CA PRO A 326 -15.71 15.46 11.55
C PRO A 326 -14.83 14.88 12.65
N PHE A 327 -13.52 14.75 12.41
CA PHE A 327 -12.55 14.19 13.35
C PHE A 327 -11.99 15.23 14.33
N HIS A 328 -11.98 16.48 13.93
CA HIS A 328 -11.51 17.62 14.72
C HIS A 328 -10.21 17.33 15.50
N PRO A 329 -9.13 16.89 14.84
CA PRO A 329 -7.89 16.56 15.52
C PRO A 329 -7.28 17.81 16.16
N ALA A 330 -6.60 17.64 17.31
CA ALA A 330 -5.93 18.77 17.96
C ALA A 330 -4.77 19.33 17.11
N TYR A 331 -4.08 18.45 16.40
CA TYR A 331 -2.98 18.75 15.48
C TYR A 331 -3.21 18.08 14.14
N LEU A 332 -2.83 18.77 13.04
CA LEU A 332 -2.91 18.21 11.70
C LEU A 332 -1.52 18.25 11.04
N LEU A 333 -0.92 17.07 10.78
CA LEU A 333 0.29 16.93 9.96
C LEU A 333 -0.11 17.04 8.50
N ILE A 334 0.42 18.04 7.78
CA ILE A 334 0.01 18.38 6.42
C ILE A 334 1.20 18.14 5.47
N LEU A 335 1.03 17.24 4.51
CA LEU A 335 2.00 16.95 3.46
C LEU A 335 1.30 16.85 2.11
N GLY A 336 1.45 17.83 1.25
CA GLY A 336 0.83 17.80 -0.07
C GLY A 336 1.34 18.89 -1.00
N GLY A 337 1.12 18.69 -2.29
CA GLY A 337 1.54 19.59 -3.35
C GLY A 337 2.48 18.95 -4.37
N SER A 338 3.06 17.79 -4.06
CA SER A 338 3.98 17.08 -4.98
C SER A 338 3.32 16.80 -6.34
N ASN A 339 2.07 16.32 -6.35
CA ASN A 339 1.33 16.05 -7.59
C ASN A 339 1.05 17.32 -8.39
N SER A 340 0.68 18.42 -7.71
CA SER A 340 0.46 19.73 -8.35
C SER A 340 1.72 20.23 -9.03
N LEU A 341 2.85 20.25 -8.32
CA LEU A 341 4.13 20.76 -8.83
C LEU A 341 4.66 19.90 -9.98
N ARG A 342 4.60 18.60 -9.87
CA ARG A 342 4.98 17.65 -10.94
C ARG A 342 4.12 17.86 -12.19
N GLY A 343 2.83 18.14 -12.01
CA GLY A 343 1.87 18.44 -13.06
C GLY A 343 1.98 19.84 -13.65
N GLY A 344 2.96 20.65 -13.23
CA GLY A 344 3.20 22.00 -13.77
C GLY A 344 2.38 23.11 -13.13
N VAL A 345 1.74 22.86 -11.98
CA VAL A 345 1.10 23.94 -11.21
C VAL A 345 2.21 24.77 -10.55
N PRO A 346 2.22 26.11 -10.73
CA PRO A 346 3.26 26.96 -10.14
C PRO A 346 3.28 26.90 -8.61
N ALA A 347 4.46 27.00 -8.00
CA ALA A 347 4.64 27.02 -6.54
C ALA A 347 3.73 28.05 -5.85
N ALA A 348 3.55 29.22 -6.43
CA ALA A 348 2.68 30.26 -5.89
C ALA A 348 1.23 29.82 -5.72
N ALA A 349 0.69 28.98 -6.63
CA ALA A 349 -0.66 28.46 -6.51
C ALA A 349 -0.75 27.38 -5.43
N VAL A 350 0.25 26.48 -5.35
CA VAL A 350 0.35 25.47 -4.29
C VAL A 350 0.46 26.13 -2.91
N ILE A 351 1.27 27.19 -2.78
CA ILE A 351 1.39 27.98 -1.54
C ILE A 351 0.04 28.57 -1.14
N GLN A 352 -0.72 29.16 -2.08
CA GLN A 352 -2.07 29.67 -1.77
C GLN A 352 -3.01 28.57 -1.28
N ASP A 353 -2.92 27.35 -1.82
CA ASP A 353 -3.73 26.23 -1.34
C ASP A 353 -3.32 25.81 0.07
N LEU A 354 -2.03 25.75 0.37
CA LEU A 354 -1.52 25.47 1.72
C LEU A 354 -1.95 26.56 2.73
N GLU A 355 -1.93 27.84 2.32
CA GLU A 355 -2.46 28.96 3.12
C GLU A 355 -3.95 28.77 3.43
N ARG A 356 -4.76 28.40 2.44
CA ARG A 356 -6.19 28.11 2.65
C ARG A 356 -6.40 26.95 3.61
N ILE A 357 -5.58 25.89 3.54
CA ILE A 357 -5.65 24.77 4.48
C ILE A 357 -5.27 25.22 5.89
N ARG A 358 -4.19 26.01 6.05
CA ARG A 358 -3.81 26.62 7.32
C ARG A 358 -4.97 27.42 7.92
N ASP A 359 -5.53 28.36 7.13
CA ASP A 359 -6.62 29.24 7.59
C ASP A 359 -7.86 28.44 8.00
N LYS A 360 -8.18 27.34 7.29
CA LYS A 360 -9.24 26.41 7.67
C LYS A 360 -8.94 25.71 9.02
N CYS A 361 -7.70 25.29 9.24
CA CYS A 361 -7.27 24.71 10.52
C CYS A 361 -7.45 25.71 11.66
N GLU A 362 -6.87 26.90 11.54
CA GLU A 362 -6.89 27.94 12.56
C GLU A 362 -8.32 28.38 12.89
N LYS A 363 -9.16 28.61 11.88
CA LYS A 363 -10.58 28.95 12.05
C LYS A 363 -11.35 27.90 12.85
N ASN A 364 -10.95 26.64 12.80
CA ASN A 364 -11.62 25.54 13.48
C ASN A 364 -10.86 25.06 14.73
N GLY A 365 -9.86 25.82 15.22
CA GLY A 365 -9.11 25.48 16.43
C GLY A 365 -8.18 24.26 16.28
N ILE A 366 -7.88 23.84 15.05
CA ILE A 366 -6.94 22.79 14.71
C ILE A 366 -5.55 23.42 14.52
N ARG A 367 -4.51 22.83 15.05
CA ARG A 367 -3.12 23.32 14.95
C ARG A 367 -2.43 22.68 13.75
N PRO A 368 -2.18 23.44 12.65
CA PRO A 368 -1.47 22.91 11.50
C PRO A 368 0.03 22.77 11.79
N ILE A 369 0.61 21.66 11.36
CA ILE A 369 2.05 21.40 11.33
C ILE A 369 2.38 20.90 9.93
N PHE A 370 3.11 21.71 9.16
CA PHE A 370 3.46 21.36 7.79
C PHE A 370 4.68 20.46 7.75
N LEU A 371 4.68 19.53 6.82
CA LEU A 371 5.84 18.73 6.48
C LEU A 371 6.41 19.24 5.14
N THR A 372 7.70 19.50 5.07
CA THR A 372 8.33 19.85 3.79
C THR A 372 8.24 18.67 2.82
N LEU A 373 8.07 18.96 1.53
CA LEU A 373 7.96 17.96 0.49
C LEU A 373 9.26 17.15 0.40
N PRO A 374 9.21 15.82 0.52
CA PRO A 374 10.38 14.97 0.39
C PRO A 374 10.98 15.06 -1.02
N PRO A 375 12.26 14.68 -1.21
CA PRO A 375 12.87 14.64 -2.54
C PRO A 375 12.18 13.64 -3.44
N ILE A 376 12.25 13.86 -4.75
CA ILE A 376 11.76 12.94 -5.79
C ILE A 376 12.88 12.57 -6.76
N HIS A 377 12.63 11.54 -7.61
CA HIS A 377 13.55 11.10 -8.66
C HIS A 377 12.83 11.04 -10.02
N PRO A 378 12.85 12.11 -10.84
CA PRO A 378 12.05 12.20 -12.08
C PRO A 378 12.25 11.05 -13.07
N ALA A 379 13.49 10.56 -13.22
CA ALA A 379 13.77 9.45 -14.14
C ALA A 379 13.12 8.13 -13.68
N ASN A 380 13.08 7.87 -12.35
CA ASN A 380 12.38 6.70 -11.81
C ASN A 380 10.86 6.87 -11.93
N ILE A 381 10.34 8.09 -11.72
CA ILE A 381 8.92 8.42 -11.95
C ILE A 381 8.54 8.12 -13.40
N LYS A 382 9.33 8.57 -14.36
CA LYS A 382 9.10 8.30 -15.78
C LYS A 382 9.13 6.81 -16.09
N ALA A 383 10.07 6.09 -15.50
CA ALA A 383 10.18 4.63 -15.70
C ALA A 383 8.99 3.85 -15.09
N ALA A 384 8.49 4.29 -13.93
CA ALA A 384 7.42 3.61 -13.20
C ALA A 384 6.02 3.92 -13.74
N PHE A 385 5.75 5.18 -14.10
CA PHE A 385 4.40 5.66 -14.44
C PHE A 385 4.22 6.14 -15.88
N ASP A 386 5.30 6.20 -16.66
CA ASP A 386 5.33 6.86 -17.99
C ASP A 386 4.87 8.32 -17.94
N GLU A 387 5.06 8.99 -16.80
CA GLU A 387 4.72 10.40 -16.58
C GLU A 387 5.98 11.26 -16.56
N ASP A 388 5.89 12.40 -17.23
CA ASP A 388 6.97 13.41 -17.19
C ASP A 388 6.79 14.32 -15.96
N THR A 389 7.92 14.68 -15.36
CA THR A 389 8.01 15.74 -14.36
C THR A 389 8.48 17.02 -15.05
N THR A 390 7.90 18.19 -14.70
CA THR A 390 8.29 19.47 -15.31
C THR A 390 9.79 19.76 -15.13
N GLU A 391 10.41 20.43 -16.09
CA GLU A 391 11.85 20.69 -16.06
C GLU A 391 12.30 21.52 -14.86
N ASP A 392 11.45 22.44 -14.39
CA ASP A 392 11.70 23.34 -13.26
C ASP A 392 11.24 22.81 -11.90
N TRP A 393 10.88 21.52 -11.82
CA TRP A 393 10.34 20.90 -10.61
C TRP A 393 11.18 21.20 -9.36
N ALA A 394 12.50 21.13 -9.45
CA ALA A 394 13.39 21.33 -8.32
C ALA A 394 13.28 22.76 -7.74
N LEU A 395 13.17 23.76 -8.61
CA LEU A 395 12.91 25.14 -8.21
C LEU A 395 11.52 25.26 -7.55
N GLN A 396 10.50 24.68 -8.16
CA GLN A 396 9.13 24.76 -7.66
C GLN A 396 8.99 24.08 -6.27
N PHE A 397 9.61 22.90 -6.08
CA PHE A 397 9.68 22.24 -4.77
C PHE A 397 10.43 23.07 -3.74
N SER A 398 11.57 23.68 -4.12
CA SER A 398 12.33 24.56 -3.23
C SER A 398 11.49 25.74 -2.76
N LEU A 399 10.77 26.42 -3.66
CA LEU A 399 9.93 27.57 -3.32
C LEU A 399 8.81 27.20 -2.34
N VAL A 400 8.16 26.04 -2.54
CA VAL A 400 7.14 25.55 -1.60
C VAL A 400 7.77 25.16 -0.27
N ASN A 401 8.89 24.46 -0.26
CA ASN A 401 9.60 24.10 0.98
C ASN A 401 10.09 25.33 1.74
N ASP A 402 10.57 26.37 1.06
CA ASP A 402 10.97 27.64 1.69
C ASP A 402 9.77 28.34 2.34
N TYR A 403 8.61 28.35 1.69
CA TYR A 403 7.38 28.81 2.31
C TYR A 403 7.01 27.97 3.55
N ILE A 404 7.02 26.63 3.44
CA ILE A 404 6.70 25.73 4.56
C ILE A 404 7.60 26.00 5.76
N ARG A 405 8.89 26.27 5.54
CA ARG A 405 9.85 26.62 6.62
C ARG A 405 9.54 27.93 7.33
N THR A 406 8.70 28.79 6.76
CA THR A 406 8.20 30.00 7.46
C THR A 406 7.00 29.71 8.37
N GLN A 407 6.42 28.52 8.29
CA GLN A 407 5.27 28.07 9.07
C GLN A 407 5.73 27.18 10.24
N VAL A 408 4.80 26.77 11.10
CA VAL A 408 5.05 25.66 12.03
C VAL A 408 5.25 24.39 11.20
N HIS A 409 6.43 23.80 11.25
CA HIS A 409 6.79 22.70 10.35
C HIS A 409 7.73 21.67 10.96
N ILE A 410 7.84 20.53 10.27
CA ILE A 410 8.91 19.54 10.43
C ILE A 410 9.60 19.39 9.05
N ASP A 411 10.92 19.53 9.00
CA ASP A 411 11.67 19.56 7.75
C ASP A 411 12.09 18.16 7.29
N LEU A 412 11.16 17.44 6.61
CA LEU A 412 11.44 16.14 6.02
C LEU A 412 12.52 16.25 4.93
N ALA A 413 12.44 17.28 4.10
CA ALA A 413 13.38 17.46 2.97
C ALA A 413 14.84 17.55 3.42
N ALA A 414 15.10 18.21 4.57
CA ALA A 414 16.45 18.29 5.12
C ALA A 414 16.91 17.00 5.79
N GLY A 415 15.98 16.20 6.33
CA GLY A 415 16.29 14.97 7.05
C GLY A 415 16.33 13.70 6.18
N MET A 416 15.75 13.74 4.97
CA MET A 416 15.79 12.61 4.03
C MET A 416 17.16 12.49 3.36
N PRO A 417 17.68 11.27 3.15
CA PRO A 417 18.90 11.06 2.39
C PRO A 417 18.71 11.49 0.93
N LEU A 418 19.80 11.97 0.32
CA LEU A 418 19.84 12.39 -1.08
C LEU A 418 21.00 11.69 -1.80
N HIS A 419 20.76 11.33 -3.05
CA HIS A 419 21.82 10.96 -3.98
C HIS A 419 21.76 11.90 -5.19
N ASP A 420 22.79 12.72 -5.36
CA ASP A 420 22.83 13.79 -6.38
C ASP A 420 21.62 14.75 -6.32
N GLY A 421 21.10 15.02 -5.13
CA GLY A 421 19.93 15.89 -4.92
C GLY A 421 18.57 15.22 -5.17
N LEU A 422 18.54 13.92 -5.42
CA LEU A 422 17.35 13.13 -5.75
C LEU A 422 17.05 12.11 -4.65
N LEU A 423 15.80 11.62 -4.62
CA LEU A 423 15.42 10.49 -3.77
C LEU A 423 16.21 9.23 -4.18
N PRO A 424 16.98 8.61 -3.25
CA PRO A 424 17.67 7.36 -3.56
C PRO A 424 16.69 6.24 -3.91
N THR A 425 17.03 5.41 -4.90
CA THR A 425 16.17 4.32 -5.37
C THR A 425 15.85 3.31 -4.25
N GLU A 426 16.79 3.09 -3.32
CA GLU A 426 16.59 2.24 -2.15
C GLU A 426 15.63 2.82 -1.10
N MET A 427 15.30 4.11 -1.20
CA MET A 427 14.32 4.80 -0.34
C MET A 427 12.94 4.91 -1.00
N GLY A 428 12.87 4.84 -2.33
CA GLY A 428 11.64 4.91 -3.10
C GLY A 428 11.87 4.48 -4.54
N LEU A 429 11.51 3.24 -4.86
CA LEU A 429 11.79 2.59 -6.13
C LEU A 429 11.20 3.32 -7.33
N ASP A 430 9.98 3.84 -7.20
CA ASP A 430 9.30 4.60 -8.26
C ASP A 430 9.73 6.08 -8.36
N GLY A 431 10.56 6.52 -7.42
CA GLY A 431 11.07 7.88 -7.37
C GLY A 431 10.12 8.95 -6.84
N LEU A 432 8.90 8.58 -6.42
CA LEU A 432 7.90 9.49 -5.85
C LEU A 432 7.47 9.05 -4.44
N HIS A 433 7.11 7.78 -4.30
CA HIS A 433 6.61 7.24 -3.06
C HIS A 433 7.77 6.59 -2.29
N PRO A 434 8.10 7.10 -1.08
CA PRO A 434 9.04 6.40 -0.24
C PRO A 434 8.56 4.97 0.07
N ASP A 435 9.42 3.99 -0.16
CA ASP A 435 9.20 2.61 0.26
C ASP A 435 9.50 2.45 1.77
N VAL A 436 9.46 1.23 2.30
CA VAL A 436 9.58 0.99 3.75
C VAL A 436 10.74 1.72 4.40
N PRO A 437 12.00 1.67 3.88
CA PRO A 437 13.10 2.43 4.49
C PRO A 437 12.87 3.94 4.50
N GLY A 438 12.28 4.48 3.43
CA GLY A 438 11.95 5.90 3.32
C GLY A 438 10.82 6.30 4.27
N LYS A 439 9.77 5.46 4.44
CA LYS A 439 8.68 5.69 5.40
C LYS A 439 9.18 5.66 6.85
N MET A 440 10.05 4.70 7.18
CA MET A 440 10.69 4.65 8.49
C MET A 440 11.51 5.94 8.75
N ARG A 441 12.28 6.40 7.76
CA ARG A 441 13.06 7.64 7.91
C ARG A 441 12.18 8.87 8.08
N MET A 442 11.07 8.98 7.35
CA MET A 442 10.08 10.05 7.55
C MET A 442 9.55 10.06 8.98
N ALA A 443 9.17 8.89 9.49
CA ALA A 443 8.66 8.77 10.85
C ALA A 443 9.73 9.11 11.91
N GLU A 444 10.97 8.68 11.74
CA GLU A 444 12.08 9.05 12.61
C GLU A 444 12.21 10.58 12.72
N ILE A 445 12.24 11.28 11.57
CA ILE A 445 12.32 12.76 11.55
C ILE A 445 11.12 13.39 12.27
N ILE A 446 9.92 12.88 12.03
CA ILE A 446 8.71 13.38 12.69
C ILE A 446 8.79 13.16 14.20
N ASN A 447 9.16 11.97 14.67
CA ASN A 447 9.27 11.64 16.10
C ASN A 447 10.34 12.51 16.79
N GLU A 448 11.51 12.69 16.16
CA GLU A 448 12.62 13.52 16.67
C GLU A 448 12.19 14.98 16.88
N HIS A 449 11.38 15.54 15.98
CA HIS A 449 10.98 16.96 16.01
C HIS A 449 9.55 17.20 16.53
N TRP A 450 8.81 16.15 16.88
CA TRP A 450 7.41 16.26 17.29
C TRP A 450 7.17 17.18 18.47
N ALA A 451 7.97 17.05 19.54
CA ALA A 451 7.80 17.83 20.75
C ALA A 451 8.01 19.33 20.50
N GLU A 452 8.99 19.69 19.68
CA GLU A 452 9.29 21.07 19.31
C GLU A 452 8.20 21.67 18.42
N ALA A 453 7.80 20.96 17.38
CA ALA A 453 6.74 21.37 16.47
C ALA A 453 5.40 21.55 17.18
N LYS A 454 5.07 20.62 18.08
CA LYS A 454 3.86 20.70 18.92
C LYS A 454 3.88 21.96 19.80
N MET A 455 4.99 22.24 20.47
CA MET A 455 5.13 23.44 21.30
C MET A 455 5.00 24.73 20.47
N ALA A 456 5.61 24.78 19.30
CA ALA A 456 5.48 25.91 18.39
C ALA A 456 4.05 26.12 17.90
N ALA A 457 3.33 25.03 17.59
CA ALA A 457 1.92 25.07 17.19
C ALA A 457 1.01 25.57 18.32
N ASP A 458 1.25 25.14 19.57
CA ASP A 458 0.54 25.63 20.75
C ASP A 458 0.76 27.14 20.98
N GLN A 459 2.00 27.62 20.82
CA GLN A 459 2.34 29.04 20.95
C GLN A 459 1.68 29.91 19.86
N ALA A 460 1.69 29.44 18.61
CA ALA A 460 1.04 30.13 17.49
C ALA A 460 -0.47 30.30 17.72
N ALA A 461 -1.13 29.26 18.21
CA ALA A 461 -2.57 29.29 18.51
C ALA A 461 -2.93 30.31 19.63
N VAL A 462 -2.09 30.47 20.65
CA VAL A 462 -2.28 31.46 21.70
C VAL A 462 -2.12 32.88 21.14
N GLY A 463 -1.16 33.12 20.26
CA GLY A 463 -0.94 34.43 19.62
C GLY A 463 -2.13 34.90 18.79
N HIS A 464 -2.82 34.00 18.08
CA HIS A 464 -4.00 34.31 17.28
C HIS A 464 -5.23 34.70 18.16
N ASN A 465 -5.43 34.05 19.30
CA ASN A 465 -6.54 34.37 20.20
C ASN A 465 -6.43 35.78 20.81
N PHE A 466 -5.22 36.31 21.03
CA PHE A 466 -5.02 37.67 21.54
C PHE A 466 -5.29 38.76 20.48
N THR A 467 -5.23 38.46 19.20
CA THR A 467 -5.49 39.42 18.11
C THR A 467 -6.98 39.51 17.74
N LEU A 468 -7.78 38.47 18.01
CA LEU A 468 -9.23 38.50 17.75
C LEU A 468 -10.06 39.20 18.84
N ASP A 469 -9.56 39.27 20.08
CA ASP A 469 -10.24 39.94 21.21
C ASP A 469 -9.97 41.45 21.27
N THR A 470 -9.25 42.02 20.30
CA THR A 470 -8.86 43.45 20.27
C THR A 470 -9.52 44.26 19.17
N PHE A 471 -10.60 43.77 18.54
CA PHE A 471 -11.39 44.54 17.55
C PHE A 471 -12.87 44.59 17.88
#